data_6d73a1bb13a22b270d5c648b3e9655aa
#
_entry.id   6d73a1bb13a22b270d5c648b3e9655aa
#
_cell.length_a   1.000
_cell.length_b   1.000
_cell.length_c   1.000
_cell.angle_alpha   90.00
_cell.angle_beta   90.00
_cell.angle_gamma   90.00
#
_symmetry.space_group_name_H-M   'P 1'
#
loop_
_entity.id
_entity.type
_entity.pdbx_description
1 polymer ?
#
loop_
_entity_poly.entity_id
_entity_poly.type
_entity_poly.pdbx_seq_one_letter_code
_entity_poly.pdbx_strand_id
1 'polypeptide(L)'
;SQPQPQAEGLSGLMAGNRVQLSRRLKAIADMVTEGNRLVDVGCDHGYLPVYLMLNHKIPGAIATDVGKGPLARAQEHIAEYGMSKYIEARLCDGLQGVRTGEGDTLVIAGMGGPLMEKILTEGKAALPGFRELILQPQSDIPHFRHFLMEHGFCIIQEEMILEDGKYYPMMKAVSGRTPREIWTREEEMFGKLLLERLHPVLYKYLQRELRIREEISGQLKNAAGEGAKKRLDEVEEEKRLILAALQRYEGKGTDRLA
;
A
#
# COMPACT_ATOMS: atom_id res chain seq x y z
N SER A 1 4.53 -42.17 -9.97
CA SER A 1 5.03 -40.98 -10.65
C SER A 1 3.93 -40.41 -11.54
N GLN A 2 3.29 -39.33 -11.08
CA GLN A 2 2.35 -38.58 -11.91
C GLN A 2 3.14 -37.61 -12.78
N PRO A 3 2.80 -37.44 -14.06
CA PRO A 3 3.47 -36.48 -14.92
C PRO A 3 3.11 -35.08 -14.51
N GLN A 4 4.11 -34.23 -14.35
CA GLN A 4 3.90 -32.79 -14.19
C GLN A 4 3.18 -32.23 -15.43
N PRO A 5 2.24 -31.32 -15.31
CA PRO A 5 1.64 -30.69 -16.46
C PRO A 5 2.71 -29.93 -17.24
N GLN A 6 2.80 -30.27 -18.51
CA GLN A 6 3.81 -29.76 -19.40
C GLN A 6 3.73 -28.26 -19.55
N ALA A 7 4.88 -27.61 -19.45
CA ALA A 7 5.05 -26.16 -19.56
C ALA A 7 4.61 -25.56 -20.93
N GLU A 8 4.29 -26.41 -21.89
CA GLU A 8 3.94 -26.00 -23.25
C GLU A 8 2.57 -25.30 -23.37
N GLY A 9 1.64 -25.58 -22.45
CA GLY A 9 0.33 -24.90 -22.47
C GLY A 9 0.35 -23.48 -21.95
N LEU A 10 1.31 -23.16 -21.10
CA LEU A 10 1.43 -21.82 -20.49
C LEU A 10 2.16 -20.83 -21.41
N SER A 11 3.11 -21.28 -22.23
CA SER A 11 3.86 -20.38 -23.10
C SER A 11 3.02 -19.81 -24.26
N GLY A 12 2.04 -20.57 -24.75
CA GLY A 12 1.12 -20.10 -25.79
C GLY A 12 0.09 -19.07 -25.32
N LEU A 13 -0.33 -19.16 -24.05
CA LEU A 13 -1.23 -18.20 -23.42
C LEU A 13 -0.52 -16.89 -23.04
N MET A 14 0.80 -16.94 -22.80
CA MET A 14 1.60 -15.78 -22.40
C MET A 14 1.93 -14.83 -23.55
N ALA A 15 1.86 -15.26 -24.81
CA ALA A 15 2.23 -14.44 -25.97
C ALA A 15 1.17 -13.43 -26.39
N GLY A 16 -0.11 -13.58 -25.97
CA GLY A 16 -1.24 -12.78 -26.44
C GLY A 16 -1.90 -11.86 -25.44
N ASN A 17 -1.87 -12.16 -24.12
CA ASN A 17 -2.63 -11.44 -23.09
C ASN A 17 -1.79 -11.22 -21.83
N ARG A 18 -0.89 -10.25 -21.86
CA ARG A 18 -0.19 -9.81 -20.65
C ARG A 18 -1.13 -8.94 -19.82
N VAL A 19 -1.35 -9.31 -18.55
CA VAL A 19 -1.99 -8.43 -17.58
C VAL A 19 -1.07 -7.24 -17.36
N GLN A 20 -1.56 -6.04 -17.69
CA GLN A 20 -0.85 -4.81 -17.39
C GLN A 20 -1.43 -4.21 -16.12
N LEU A 21 -0.60 -4.08 -15.11
CA LEU A 21 -0.98 -3.40 -13.87
C LEU A 21 -0.78 -1.88 -14.00
N SER A 22 -1.61 -1.12 -13.28
CA SER A 22 -1.29 0.28 -13.02
C SER A 22 0.08 0.37 -12.33
N ARG A 23 0.71 1.55 -12.38
CA ARG A 23 2.00 1.77 -11.72
C ARG A 23 1.89 1.50 -10.22
N ARG A 24 0.77 1.89 -9.61
CA ARG A 24 0.48 1.63 -8.19
C ARG A 24 0.46 0.13 -7.88
N LEU A 25 -0.33 -0.64 -8.62
CA LEU A 25 -0.41 -2.09 -8.42
C LEU A 25 0.90 -2.80 -8.74
N LYS A 26 1.64 -2.33 -9.75
CA LYS A 26 2.97 -2.88 -10.07
C LYS A 26 3.94 -2.70 -8.92
N ALA A 27 3.94 -1.52 -8.28
CA ALA A 27 4.77 -1.27 -7.11
C ALA A 27 4.40 -2.18 -5.93
N ILE A 28 3.10 -2.43 -5.72
CA ILE A 28 2.63 -3.38 -4.72
C ILE A 28 3.11 -4.80 -5.07
N ALA A 29 2.98 -5.21 -6.33
CA ALA A 29 3.42 -6.52 -6.79
C ALA A 29 4.92 -6.71 -6.56
N ASP A 30 5.72 -5.68 -6.79
CA ASP A 30 7.18 -5.72 -6.60
C ASP A 30 7.58 -5.91 -5.12
N MET A 31 6.72 -5.51 -4.19
CA MET A 31 6.95 -5.70 -2.76
C MET A 31 6.68 -7.12 -2.27
N VAL A 32 5.89 -7.91 -3.00
CA VAL A 32 5.55 -9.28 -2.61
C VAL A 32 6.78 -10.17 -2.69
N THR A 33 7.09 -10.87 -1.61
CA THR A 33 8.21 -11.81 -1.57
C THR A 33 7.90 -13.04 -2.41
N GLU A 34 8.82 -13.38 -3.30
CA GLU A 34 8.73 -14.58 -4.16
C GLU A 34 8.56 -15.85 -3.33
N GLY A 35 7.66 -16.71 -3.78
CA GLY A 35 7.38 -17.97 -3.11
C GLY A 35 6.31 -17.91 -2.02
N ASN A 36 5.91 -16.71 -1.62
CA ASN A 36 4.87 -16.54 -0.61
C ASN A 36 3.47 -16.74 -1.20
N ARG A 37 2.60 -17.37 -0.43
CA ARG A 37 1.16 -17.45 -0.74
C ARG A 37 0.52 -16.10 -0.41
N LEU A 38 -0.29 -15.59 -1.32
CA LEU A 38 -0.90 -14.26 -1.21
C LEU A 38 -2.32 -14.34 -0.64
N VAL A 39 -2.66 -13.40 0.23
CA VAL A 39 -4.05 -13.03 0.55
C VAL A 39 -4.23 -11.58 0.14
N ASP A 40 -5.11 -11.33 -0.82
CA ASP A 40 -5.44 -10.00 -1.35
C ASP A 40 -6.84 -9.60 -0.89
N VAL A 41 -6.92 -8.66 0.04
CA VAL A 41 -8.18 -8.19 0.63
C VAL A 41 -8.70 -6.98 -0.15
N GLY A 42 -9.94 -7.07 -0.63
CA GLY A 42 -10.50 -6.06 -1.52
C GLY A 42 -9.89 -6.17 -2.91
N CYS A 43 -9.93 -7.36 -3.47
CA CYS A 43 -9.22 -7.71 -4.70
C CYS A 43 -9.75 -7.03 -5.97
N ASP A 44 -10.95 -6.44 -5.91
CA ASP A 44 -11.66 -5.81 -7.02
C ASP A 44 -11.67 -6.70 -8.28
N HIS A 45 -10.86 -6.41 -9.30
CA HIS A 45 -10.81 -7.19 -10.53
C HIS A 45 -9.88 -8.43 -10.47
N GLY A 46 -9.19 -8.66 -9.37
CA GLY A 46 -8.26 -9.78 -9.23
C GLY A 46 -6.98 -9.66 -10.06
N TYR A 47 -6.64 -8.46 -10.55
CA TYR A 47 -5.46 -8.25 -11.40
C TYR A 47 -4.15 -8.58 -10.69
N LEU A 48 -4.01 -8.22 -9.42
CA LEU A 48 -2.77 -8.44 -8.68
C LEU A 48 -2.44 -9.93 -8.52
N PRO A 49 -3.35 -10.77 -7.98
CA PRO A 49 -3.05 -12.20 -7.85
C PRO A 49 -2.82 -12.88 -9.21
N VAL A 50 -3.60 -12.54 -10.23
CA VAL A 50 -3.41 -13.09 -11.59
C VAL A 50 -2.04 -12.71 -12.14
N TYR A 51 -1.64 -11.45 -12.05
CA TYR A 51 -0.32 -10.98 -12.48
C TYR A 51 0.81 -11.74 -11.78
N LEU A 52 0.73 -11.89 -10.46
CA LEU A 52 1.76 -12.58 -9.68
C LEU A 52 1.85 -14.09 -10.00
N MET A 53 0.70 -14.71 -10.29
CA MET A 53 0.68 -16.11 -10.75
C MET A 53 1.30 -16.25 -12.14
N LEU A 54 0.95 -15.38 -13.08
CA LEU A 54 1.49 -15.42 -14.45
C LEU A 54 3.00 -15.18 -14.48
N ASN A 55 3.53 -14.42 -13.54
CA ASN A 55 4.97 -14.15 -13.42
C ASN A 55 5.68 -15.16 -12.51
N HIS A 56 5.03 -16.23 -12.12
CA HIS A 56 5.58 -17.29 -11.25
C HIS A 56 6.14 -16.77 -9.93
N LYS A 57 5.60 -15.67 -9.42
CA LYS A 57 6.09 -15.08 -8.18
C LYS A 57 5.48 -15.71 -6.92
N ILE A 58 4.26 -16.21 -7.03
CA ILE A 58 3.52 -16.83 -5.93
C ILE A 58 3.00 -18.22 -6.34
N PRO A 59 2.87 -19.18 -5.40
CA PRO A 59 2.33 -20.50 -5.71
C PRO A 59 0.82 -20.56 -5.75
N GLY A 60 0.14 -19.60 -5.14
CA GLY A 60 -1.30 -19.51 -5.05
C GLY A 60 -1.74 -18.27 -4.31
N ALA A 61 -3.04 -18.00 -4.35
CA ALA A 61 -3.63 -16.82 -3.70
C ALA A 61 -5.05 -17.05 -3.24
N ILE A 62 -5.45 -16.27 -2.25
CA ILE A 62 -6.84 -16.07 -1.85
C ILE A 62 -7.16 -14.61 -2.15
N ALA A 63 -8.17 -14.38 -2.98
CA ALA A 63 -8.68 -13.06 -3.31
C ALA A 63 -10.02 -12.87 -2.62
N THR A 64 -10.15 -11.86 -1.77
CA THR A 64 -11.37 -11.60 -1.02
C THR A 64 -12.01 -10.29 -1.42
N ASP A 65 -13.31 -10.23 -1.35
CA ASP A 65 -14.06 -8.99 -1.45
C ASP A 65 -15.36 -9.08 -0.63
N VAL A 66 -15.82 -7.96 -0.13
CA VAL A 66 -17.09 -7.84 0.59
C VAL A 66 -18.27 -7.70 -0.37
N GLY A 67 -18.02 -7.21 -1.58
CA GLY A 67 -19.02 -6.98 -2.62
C GLY A 67 -19.13 -8.17 -3.59
N LYS A 68 -20.36 -8.60 -3.84
CA LYS A 68 -20.63 -9.68 -4.82
C LYS A 68 -20.23 -9.29 -6.24
N GLY A 69 -20.45 -8.04 -6.62
CA GLY A 69 -20.08 -7.53 -7.95
C GLY A 69 -18.56 -7.55 -8.20
N PRO A 70 -17.77 -6.90 -7.35
CA PRO A 70 -16.31 -6.97 -7.47
C PRO A 70 -15.75 -8.40 -7.43
N LEU A 71 -16.30 -9.26 -6.57
CA LEU A 71 -15.88 -10.65 -6.50
C LEU A 71 -16.18 -11.42 -7.78
N ALA A 72 -17.35 -11.20 -8.38
CA ALA A 72 -17.72 -11.81 -9.66
C ALA A 72 -16.76 -11.39 -10.78
N ARG A 73 -16.37 -10.11 -10.83
CA ARG A 73 -15.39 -9.63 -11.81
C ARG A 73 -14.02 -10.29 -11.60
N ALA A 74 -13.61 -10.44 -10.35
CA ALA A 74 -12.36 -11.15 -10.02
C ALA A 74 -12.43 -12.62 -10.49
N GLN A 75 -13.52 -13.31 -10.22
CA GLN A 75 -13.74 -14.71 -10.66
C GLN A 75 -13.68 -14.84 -12.19
N GLU A 76 -14.27 -13.91 -12.93
CA GLU A 76 -14.20 -13.89 -14.39
C GLU A 76 -12.77 -13.75 -14.90
N HIS A 77 -11.99 -12.83 -14.35
CA HIS A 77 -10.60 -12.64 -14.74
C HIS A 77 -9.72 -13.85 -14.37
N ILE A 78 -9.92 -14.40 -13.19
CA ILE A 78 -9.19 -15.60 -12.74
C ILE A 78 -9.44 -16.75 -13.72
N ALA A 79 -10.70 -16.96 -14.12
CA ALA A 79 -11.08 -18.01 -15.06
C ALA A 79 -10.53 -17.74 -16.48
N GLU A 80 -10.62 -16.47 -16.93
CA GLU A 80 -10.12 -16.06 -18.25
C GLU A 80 -8.63 -16.37 -18.43
N TYR A 81 -7.82 -16.16 -17.37
CA TYR A 81 -6.39 -16.44 -17.39
C TYR A 81 -6.03 -17.88 -16.96
N GLY A 82 -7.03 -18.76 -16.77
CA GLY A 82 -6.81 -20.16 -16.43
C GLY A 82 -6.27 -20.39 -15.03
N MET A 83 -6.50 -19.47 -14.10
CA MET A 83 -5.92 -19.51 -12.76
C MET A 83 -6.88 -20.01 -11.66
N SER A 84 -8.03 -20.54 -12.03
CA SER A 84 -9.07 -20.96 -11.05
C SER A 84 -8.59 -22.06 -10.09
N LYS A 85 -7.59 -22.86 -10.46
CA LYS A 85 -7.01 -23.87 -9.57
C LYS A 85 -6.06 -23.31 -8.53
N TYR A 86 -5.54 -22.09 -8.76
CA TYR A 86 -4.48 -21.50 -7.95
C TYR A 86 -4.94 -20.29 -7.14
N ILE A 87 -6.02 -19.65 -7.57
CA ILE A 87 -6.57 -18.47 -6.92
C ILE A 87 -8.00 -18.77 -6.49
N GLU A 88 -8.23 -18.75 -5.17
CA GLU A 88 -9.56 -18.89 -4.59
C GLU A 88 -10.17 -17.52 -4.35
N ALA A 89 -11.39 -17.29 -4.84
CA ALA A 89 -12.15 -16.08 -4.58
C ALA A 89 -13.13 -16.32 -3.43
N ARG A 90 -13.11 -15.46 -2.41
CA ARG A 90 -13.97 -15.56 -1.23
C ARG A 90 -14.77 -14.29 -1.01
N LEU A 91 -16.09 -14.44 -0.79
CA LEU A 91 -16.94 -13.36 -0.32
C LEU A 91 -16.82 -13.28 1.21
N CYS A 92 -16.14 -12.27 1.71
CA CYS A 92 -16.02 -12.06 3.17
C CYS A 92 -15.69 -10.61 3.49
N ASP A 93 -15.96 -10.22 4.73
CA ASP A 93 -15.63 -8.88 5.23
C ASP A 93 -14.20 -8.87 5.81
N GLY A 94 -13.31 -8.18 5.14
CA GLY A 94 -11.92 -8.06 5.55
C GLY A 94 -11.23 -9.42 5.67
N LEU A 95 -10.72 -9.73 6.86
CA LEU A 95 -10.03 -10.99 7.18
C LEU A 95 -10.92 -12.02 7.86
N GLN A 96 -12.23 -11.77 8.02
CA GLN A 96 -13.12 -12.64 8.77
C GLN A 96 -13.28 -14.04 8.14
N GLY A 97 -13.09 -14.15 6.83
CA GLY A 97 -13.11 -15.42 6.12
C GLY A 97 -11.73 -16.03 5.88
N VAL A 98 -10.69 -15.51 6.51
CA VAL A 98 -9.31 -15.98 6.35
C VAL A 98 -8.81 -16.57 7.67
N ARG A 99 -8.27 -17.80 7.60
CA ARG A 99 -7.70 -18.49 8.76
C ARG A 99 -6.20 -18.23 8.87
N THR A 100 -5.69 -18.29 10.09
CA THR A 100 -4.25 -18.25 10.35
C THR A 100 -3.54 -19.34 9.55
N GLY A 101 -2.48 -18.97 8.84
CA GLY A 101 -1.65 -19.91 8.08
C GLY A 101 -2.12 -20.18 6.64
N GLU A 102 -3.20 -19.54 6.17
CA GLU A 102 -3.63 -19.69 4.79
C GLU A 102 -2.80 -18.87 3.79
N GLY A 103 -2.05 -17.89 4.27
CA GLY A 103 -1.17 -17.07 3.42
C GLY A 103 0.07 -16.61 4.15
N ASP A 104 1.05 -16.16 3.39
CA ASP A 104 2.33 -15.64 3.91
C ASP A 104 2.44 -14.12 3.73
N THR A 105 1.86 -13.59 2.67
CA THR A 105 1.78 -12.17 2.35
C THR A 105 0.33 -11.71 2.36
N LEU A 106 0.04 -10.68 3.15
CA LEU A 106 -1.25 -9.99 3.14
C LEU A 106 -1.11 -8.69 2.37
N VAL A 107 -2.00 -8.45 1.41
CA VAL A 107 -2.11 -7.17 0.71
C VAL A 107 -3.46 -6.55 1.00
N ILE A 108 -3.46 -5.30 1.44
CA ILE A 108 -4.65 -4.45 1.54
C ILE A 108 -4.31 -3.12 0.89
N ALA A 109 -4.95 -2.80 -0.23
CA ALA A 109 -4.63 -1.62 -1.01
C ALA A 109 -5.88 -0.89 -1.49
N GLY A 110 -5.75 0.42 -1.68
CA GLY A 110 -6.81 1.22 -2.27
C GLY A 110 -7.97 1.54 -1.35
N MET A 111 -7.76 1.48 -0.04
CA MET A 111 -8.77 1.77 0.98
C MET A 111 -8.34 2.93 1.86
N GLY A 112 -9.30 3.61 2.49
CA GLY A 112 -9.00 4.61 3.50
C GLY A 112 -8.29 4.00 4.72
N GLY A 113 -7.42 4.78 5.36
CA GLY A 113 -6.68 4.35 6.54
C GLY A 113 -7.57 3.81 7.66
N PRO A 114 -8.66 4.50 8.04
CA PRO A 114 -9.56 4.01 9.10
C PRO A 114 -10.17 2.64 8.80
N LEU A 115 -10.57 2.38 7.57
CA LEU A 115 -11.09 1.07 7.16
C LEU A 115 -10.02 -0.01 7.27
N MET A 116 -8.81 0.28 6.85
CA MET A 116 -7.70 -0.67 6.94
C MET A 116 -7.36 -0.98 8.40
N GLU A 117 -7.34 0.03 9.27
CA GLU A 117 -7.16 -0.17 10.72
C GLU A 117 -8.24 -1.08 11.30
N LYS A 118 -9.49 -0.89 10.89
CA LYS A 118 -10.61 -1.75 11.30
C LYS A 118 -10.41 -3.20 10.83
N ILE A 119 -10.03 -3.39 9.58
CA ILE A 119 -9.78 -4.73 9.02
C ILE A 119 -8.68 -5.44 9.81
N LEU A 120 -7.58 -4.75 10.10
CA LEU A 120 -6.46 -5.31 10.84
C LEU A 120 -6.83 -5.60 12.30
N THR A 121 -7.61 -4.72 12.93
CA THR A 121 -8.07 -4.90 14.32
C THR A 121 -9.01 -6.08 14.44
N GLU A 122 -10.03 -6.16 13.60
CA GLU A 122 -11.00 -7.25 13.61
C GLU A 122 -10.38 -8.57 13.15
N GLY A 123 -9.37 -8.51 12.28
CA GLY A 123 -8.66 -9.68 11.76
C GLY A 123 -7.41 -10.07 12.52
N LYS A 124 -7.17 -9.52 13.71
CA LYS A 124 -5.91 -9.73 14.43
C LYS A 124 -5.57 -11.20 14.72
N ALA A 125 -6.58 -12.07 14.82
CA ALA A 125 -6.35 -13.50 15.02
C ALA A 125 -5.66 -14.18 13.83
N ALA A 126 -5.88 -13.68 12.61
CA ALA A 126 -5.25 -14.20 11.39
C ALA A 126 -3.86 -13.59 11.12
N LEU A 127 -3.55 -12.42 11.70
CA LEU A 127 -2.33 -11.68 11.40
C LEU A 127 -1.02 -12.44 11.74
N PRO A 128 -0.91 -13.19 12.85
CA PRO A 128 0.34 -13.89 13.17
C PRO A 128 0.81 -14.90 12.12
N GLY A 129 -0.10 -15.36 11.25
CA GLY A 129 0.24 -16.26 10.17
C GLY A 129 0.95 -15.61 8.99
N PHE A 130 0.90 -14.28 8.88
CA PHE A 130 1.53 -13.56 7.78
C PHE A 130 2.98 -13.18 8.12
N ARG A 131 3.88 -13.42 7.16
CA ARG A 131 5.29 -13.02 7.25
C ARG A 131 5.49 -11.56 6.92
N GLU A 132 4.62 -11.00 6.09
CA GLU A 132 4.65 -9.60 5.66
C GLU A 132 3.25 -9.09 5.33
N LEU A 133 3.05 -7.80 5.60
CA LEU A 133 1.86 -7.05 5.21
C LEU A 133 2.29 -5.97 4.23
N ILE A 134 1.59 -5.86 3.10
CA ILE A 134 1.81 -4.79 2.12
C ILE A 134 0.54 -3.96 2.09
N LEU A 135 0.66 -2.71 2.46
CA LEU A 135 -0.46 -1.85 2.82
C LEU A 135 -0.39 -0.54 2.04
N GLN A 136 -1.48 -0.19 1.38
CA GLN A 136 -1.57 1.06 0.64
C GLN A 136 -2.83 1.83 1.07
N PRO A 137 -2.74 2.62 2.16
CA PRO A 137 -3.83 3.48 2.60
C PRO A 137 -3.97 4.69 1.68
N GLN A 138 -5.21 5.16 1.47
CA GLN A 138 -5.50 6.33 0.65
C GLN A 138 -5.84 7.58 1.48
N SER A 139 -5.99 7.44 2.79
CA SER A 139 -6.29 8.54 3.69
C SER A 139 -5.71 8.28 5.07
N ASP A 140 -5.59 9.35 5.87
CA ASP A 140 -5.11 9.29 7.26
C ASP A 140 -3.81 8.51 7.42
N ILE A 141 -2.90 8.73 6.51
CA ILE A 141 -1.66 7.96 6.38
C ILE A 141 -0.75 8.11 7.59
N PRO A 142 -0.54 9.31 8.16
CA PRO A 142 0.26 9.43 9.38
C PRO A 142 -0.31 8.63 10.55
N HIS A 143 -1.62 8.71 10.74
CA HIS A 143 -2.33 7.94 11.77
C HIS A 143 -2.18 6.42 11.53
N PHE A 144 -2.27 6.01 10.27
CA PHE A 144 -2.11 4.60 9.90
C PHE A 144 -0.70 4.07 10.20
N ARG A 145 0.35 4.84 9.89
CA ARG A 145 1.73 4.49 10.26
C ARG A 145 1.89 4.34 11.77
N HIS A 146 1.34 5.30 12.52
CA HIS A 146 1.34 5.26 13.98
C HIS A 146 0.60 4.02 14.52
N PHE A 147 -0.56 3.73 13.96
CA PHE A 147 -1.35 2.53 14.29
C PHE A 147 -0.52 1.24 14.15
N LEU A 148 0.19 1.08 13.04
CA LEU A 148 1.03 -0.10 12.81
C LEU A 148 2.08 -0.27 13.91
N MET A 149 2.77 0.80 14.26
CA MET A 149 3.79 0.77 15.30
C MET A 149 3.21 0.48 16.68
N GLU A 150 2.04 1.04 17.00
CA GLU A 150 1.35 0.76 18.29
C GLU A 150 0.90 -0.70 18.40
N HIS A 151 0.61 -1.35 17.28
CA HIS A 151 0.14 -2.73 17.24
C HIS A 151 1.26 -3.75 17.02
N GLY A 152 2.51 -3.36 17.23
CA GLY A 152 3.65 -4.26 17.19
C GLY A 152 4.20 -4.56 15.80
N PHE A 153 3.83 -3.77 14.78
CA PHE A 153 4.38 -3.89 13.45
C PHE A 153 5.55 -2.94 13.25
N CYS A 154 6.56 -3.40 12.51
CA CYS A 154 7.68 -2.60 12.06
C CYS A 154 7.55 -2.36 10.57
N ILE A 155 7.56 -1.10 10.14
CA ILE A 155 7.58 -0.74 8.72
C ILE A 155 9.02 -0.90 8.22
N ILE A 156 9.23 -1.83 7.29
CA ILE A 156 10.58 -2.19 6.80
C ILE A 156 10.86 -1.70 5.39
N GLN A 157 9.83 -1.30 4.66
CA GLN A 157 9.95 -0.77 3.31
C GLN A 157 8.83 0.22 3.07
N GLU A 158 9.15 1.30 2.37
CA GLU A 158 8.16 2.28 1.92
C GLU A 158 8.40 2.62 0.45
N GLU A 159 7.33 2.88 -0.26
CA GLU A 159 7.36 3.34 -1.64
C GLU A 159 6.32 4.43 -1.83
N MET A 160 6.52 5.29 -2.81
CA MET A 160 5.54 6.30 -3.22
C MET A 160 5.50 6.37 -4.73
N ILE A 161 4.32 6.26 -5.29
CA ILE A 161 4.09 6.30 -6.74
C ILE A 161 3.24 7.52 -7.07
N LEU A 162 3.62 8.20 -8.14
CA LEU A 162 2.81 9.27 -8.75
C LEU A 162 2.19 8.71 -10.03
N GLU A 163 0.87 8.69 -10.07
CA GLU A 163 0.11 8.20 -11.23
C GLU A 163 -1.13 9.05 -11.43
N ASP A 164 -1.31 9.59 -12.64
CA ASP A 164 -2.45 10.44 -12.99
C ASP A 164 -2.66 11.61 -12.02
N GLY A 165 -1.57 12.25 -11.59
CA GLY A 165 -1.59 13.38 -10.68
C GLY A 165 -1.86 13.04 -9.22
N LYS A 166 -2.00 11.77 -8.86
CA LYS A 166 -2.24 11.30 -7.50
C LYS A 166 -0.99 10.63 -6.93
N TYR A 167 -0.74 10.87 -5.65
CA TYR A 167 0.37 10.28 -4.90
C TYR A 167 -0.13 9.10 -4.08
N TYR A 168 0.55 7.96 -4.21
CA TYR A 168 0.18 6.71 -3.55
C TYR A 168 1.35 6.23 -2.69
N PRO A 169 1.34 6.56 -1.38
CA PRO A 169 2.30 5.95 -0.46
C PRO A 169 1.87 4.52 -0.14
N MET A 170 2.86 3.66 0.03
CA MET A 170 2.64 2.27 0.41
C MET A 170 3.78 1.79 1.29
N MET A 171 3.52 0.75 2.07
CA MET A 171 4.47 0.25 3.03
C MET A 171 4.39 -1.25 3.20
N LYS A 172 5.53 -1.85 3.48
CA LYS A 172 5.63 -3.23 3.93
C LYS A 172 5.91 -3.23 5.42
N ALA A 173 5.11 -3.99 6.17
CA ALA A 173 5.25 -4.13 7.61
C ALA A 173 5.41 -5.59 8.01
N VAL A 174 6.18 -5.84 9.05
CA VAL A 174 6.38 -7.16 9.65
C VAL A 174 6.19 -7.06 11.16
N SER A 175 5.83 -8.17 11.80
CA SER A 175 5.66 -8.24 13.25
C SER A 175 6.90 -8.81 13.94
N GLY A 176 6.94 -8.71 15.27
CA GLY A 176 7.90 -9.44 16.10
C GLY A 176 9.28 -8.81 16.24
N ARG A 177 9.48 -7.56 15.83
CA ARG A 177 10.75 -6.84 16.06
C ARG A 177 10.70 -6.06 17.37
N THR A 178 11.70 -6.26 18.21
CA THR A 178 11.91 -5.51 19.46
C THR A 178 13.33 -4.94 19.48
N PRO A 179 13.60 -3.74 20.08
CA PRO A 179 12.60 -2.88 20.72
C PRO A 179 11.64 -2.25 19.71
N ARG A 180 10.48 -1.79 20.23
CA ARG A 180 9.48 -1.09 19.42
C ARG A 180 10.07 0.19 18.85
N GLU A 181 9.98 0.37 17.55
CA GLU A 181 10.44 1.60 16.90
C GLU A 181 9.40 2.71 17.10
N ILE A 182 9.88 3.90 17.45
CA ILE A 182 9.05 5.09 17.58
C ILE A 182 9.52 6.10 16.55
N TRP A 183 8.60 6.48 15.66
CA TRP A 183 8.87 7.49 14.65
C TRP A 183 8.50 8.88 15.16
N THR A 184 9.21 9.89 14.69
CA THR A 184 8.85 11.28 14.92
C THR A 184 7.58 11.63 14.14
N ARG A 185 6.94 12.75 14.47
CA ARG A 185 5.78 13.23 13.72
C ARG A 185 6.09 13.44 12.24
N GLU A 186 7.25 14.00 11.91
CA GLU A 186 7.71 14.17 10.53
C GLU A 186 7.81 12.82 9.81
N GLU A 187 8.40 11.83 10.47
CA GLU A 187 8.55 10.49 9.92
C GLU A 187 7.22 9.79 9.73
N GLU A 188 6.26 9.98 10.64
CA GLU A 188 4.91 9.45 10.48
C GLU A 188 4.15 10.14 9.33
N MET A 189 4.34 11.45 9.17
CA MET A 189 3.67 12.22 8.12
C MET A 189 4.16 11.87 6.72
N PHE A 190 5.46 11.75 6.54
CA PHE A 190 6.06 11.66 5.21
C PHE A 190 6.72 10.32 4.90
N GLY A 191 6.92 9.48 5.89
CA GLY A 191 7.58 8.19 5.76
C GLY A 191 9.07 8.26 6.06
N LYS A 192 9.47 7.67 7.19
CA LYS A 192 10.87 7.64 7.62
C LYS A 192 11.80 7.08 6.54
N LEU A 193 11.40 5.98 5.90
CA LEU A 193 12.22 5.30 4.91
C LEU A 193 12.27 6.05 3.59
N LEU A 194 11.19 6.76 3.24
CA LEU A 194 11.18 7.65 2.08
C LEU A 194 12.10 8.85 2.30
N LEU A 195 12.06 9.44 3.50
CA LEU A 195 12.93 10.56 3.87
C LEU A 195 14.41 10.16 3.87
N GLU A 196 14.74 9.01 4.46
CA GLU A 196 16.11 8.50 4.52
C GLU A 196 16.71 8.27 3.13
N ARG A 197 15.90 7.76 2.20
CA ARG A 197 16.32 7.53 0.81
C ARG A 197 16.28 8.77 -0.06
N LEU A 198 15.81 9.91 0.44
CA LEU A 198 15.54 11.11 -0.35
C LEU A 198 14.73 10.77 -1.61
N HIS A 199 13.61 10.10 -1.39
CA HIS A 199 12.78 9.57 -2.47
C HIS A 199 12.32 10.69 -3.41
N PRO A 200 12.52 10.57 -4.72
CA PRO A 200 12.22 11.66 -5.66
C PRO A 200 10.74 12.00 -5.79
N VAL A 201 9.85 11.01 -5.66
CA VAL A 201 8.41 11.25 -5.69
C VAL A 201 7.96 11.95 -4.41
N LEU A 202 8.53 11.60 -3.26
CA LEU A 202 8.27 12.33 -2.01
C LEU A 202 8.68 13.81 -2.15
N TYR A 203 9.80 14.11 -2.80
CA TYR A 203 10.23 15.49 -3.04
C TYR A 203 9.15 16.28 -3.79
N LYS A 204 8.61 15.73 -4.87
CA LYS A 204 7.52 16.35 -5.63
C LYS A 204 6.27 16.54 -4.79
N TYR A 205 5.92 15.54 -4.00
CA TYR A 205 4.81 15.59 -3.05
C TYR A 205 4.98 16.74 -2.05
N LEU A 206 6.15 16.85 -1.44
CA LEU A 206 6.45 17.90 -0.46
C LEU A 206 6.37 19.30 -1.08
N GLN A 207 6.88 19.48 -2.30
CA GLN A 207 6.77 20.76 -3.01
C GLN A 207 5.31 21.14 -3.27
N ARG A 208 4.50 20.18 -3.71
CA ARG A 208 3.06 20.41 -3.92
C ARG A 208 2.36 20.77 -2.60
N GLU A 209 2.64 20.02 -1.54
CA GLU A 209 2.02 20.24 -0.23
C GLU A 209 2.41 21.60 0.35
N LEU A 210 3.64 22.03 0.13
CA LEU A 210 4.08 23.35 0.55
C LEU A 210 3.27 24.45 -0.15
N ARG A 211 3.12 24.37 -1.48
CA ARG A 211 2.31 25.35 -2.25
C ARG A 211 0.87 25.41 -1.74
N ILE A 212 0.26 24.25 -1.49
CA ILE A 212 -1.12 24.17 -0.98
C ILE A 212 -1.22 24.87 0.39
N ARG A 213 -0.29 24.59 1.31
CA ARG A 213 -0.28 25.21 2.65
C ARG A 213 -0.01 26.70 2.60
N GLU A 214 0.86 27.15 1.72
CA GLU A 214 1.12 28.59 1.53
C GLU A 214 -0.13 29.32 1.04
N GLU A 215 -0.87 28.75 0.12
CA GLU A 215 -2.13 29.30 -0.37
C GLU A 215 -3.18 29.35 0.74
N ILE A 216 -3.37 28.25 1.47
CA ILE A 216 -4.31 28.20 2.61
C ILE A 216 -3.91 29.20 3.68
N SER A 217 -2.65 29.27 4.04
CA SER A 217 -2.11 30.22 5.01
C SER A 217 -2.41 31.66 4.59
N GLY A 218 -2.20 32.02 3.32
CA GLY A 218 -2.53 33.33 2.78
C GLY A 218 -4.01 33.70 2.91
N GLN A 219 -4.88 32.76 2.63
CA GLN A 219 -6.33 32.94 2.77
C GLN A 219 -6.74 33.11 4.23
N LEU A 220 -6.19 32.30 5.14
CA LEU A 220 -6.53 32.33 6.57
C LEU A 220 -6.04 33.60 7.27
N LYS A 221 -4.94 34.20 6.84
CA LYS A 221 -4.43 35.48 7.39
C LYS A 221 -5.41 36.63 7.21
N ASN A 222 -6.24 36.55 6.17
CA ASN A 222 -7.25 37.57 5.87
C ASN A 222 -8.64 37.23 6.42
N ALA A 223 -8.80 36.06 7.06
CA ALA A 223 -10.05 35.62 7.64
C ALA A 223 -10.16 36.05 9.13
N ALA A 224 -11.38 36.35 9.57
CA ALA A 224 -11.67 36.72 10.95
C ALA A 224 -12.22 35.49 11.72
N GLY A 225 -12.00 35.51 13.04
CA GLY A 225 -12.55 34.50 13.96
C GLY A 225 -11.55 33.53 14.54
N GLU A 226 -11.93 32.88 15.65
CA GLU A 226 -11.06 31.94 16.34
C GLU A 226 -10.84 30.64 15.58
N GLY A 227 -11.84 30.19 14.81
CA GLY A 227 -11.71 29.02 13.96
C GLY A 227 -10.63 29.17 12.87
N ALA A 228 -10.59 30.36 12.24
CA ALA A 228 -9.56 30.69 11.26
C ALA A 228 -8.18 30.75 11.89
N LYS A 229 -8.06 31.34 13.08
CA LYS A 229 -6.80 31.44 13.81
C LYS A 229 -6.28 30.08 14.20
N LYS A 230 -7.12 29.20 14.71
CA LYS A 230 -6.76 27.84 15.08
C LYS A 230 -6.28 27.05 13.85
N ARG A 231 -6.99 27.16 12.73
CA ARG A 231 -6.61 26.48 11.49
C ARG A 231 -5.30 27.04 10.94
N LEU A 232 -5.07 28.34 11.05
CA LEU A 232 -3.82 28.96 10.65
C LEU A 232 -2.63 28.39 11.42
N ASP A 233 -2.76 28.24 12.75
CA ASP A 233 -1.71 27.67 13.59
C ASP A 233 -1.41 26.22 13.18
N GLU A 234 -2.43 25.43 12.88
CA GLU A 234 -2.27 24.06 12.38
C GLU A 234 -1.53 24.03 11.04
N VAL A 235 -1.91 24.89 10.10
CA VAL A 235 -1.30 24.99 8.77
C VAL A 235 0.16 25.44 8.86
N GLU A 236 0.47 26.40 9.72
CA GLU A 236 1.84 26.87 9.95
C GLU A 236 2.74 25.74 10.51
N GLU A 237 2.21 24.91 11.42
CA GLU A 237 2.92 23.75 11.92
C GLU A 237 3.15 22.70 10.84
N GLU A 238 2.14 22.42 10.00
CA GLU A 238 2.28 21.53 8.85
C GLU A 238 3.34 22.03 7.87
N LYS A 239 3.35 23.34 7.58
CA LYS A 239 4.39 23.98 6.74
C LYS A 239 5.78 23.81 7.33
N ARG A 240 5.91 23.99 8.63
CA ARG A 240 7.20 23.80 9.32
C ARG A 240 7.75 22.40 9.11
N LEU A 241 6.90 21.38 9.25
CA LEU A 241 7.28 19.99 9.03
C LEU A 241 7.65 19.71 7.57
N ILE A 242 6.89 20.27 6.62
CA ILE A 242 7.19 20.14 5.19
C ILE A 242 8.54 20.78 4.86
N LEU A 243 8.79 21.99 5.37
CA LEU A 243 10.07 22.67 5.14
C LEU A 243 11.26 21.91 5.74
N ALA A 244 11.08 21.34 6.93
CA ALA A 244 12.11 20.50 7.55
C ALA A 244 12.41 19.25 6.71
N ALA A 245 11.37 18.63 6.15
CA ALA A 245 11.54 17.49 5.25
C ALA A 245 12.23 17.89 3.95
N LEU A 246 11.84 19.01 3.33
CA LEU A 246 12.49 19.52 2.12
C LEU A 246 13.96 19.86 2.35
N GLN A 247 14.30 20.36 3.54
CA GLN A 247 15.67 20.70 3.89
C GLN A 247 16.61 19.48 3.82
N ARG A 248 16.10 18.27 4.05
CA ARG A 248 16.89 17.04 3.90
C ARG A 248 17.40 16.82 2.47
N TYR A 249 16.71 17.35 1.48
CA TYR A 249 17.09 17.24 0.06
C TYR A 249 18.14 18.27 -0.36
N GLU A 250 18.31 19.35 0.39
CA GLU A 250 19.29 20.38 0.09
C GLU A 250 20.72 19.87 0.24
N GLY A 251 21.59 20.26 -0.68
CA GLY A 251 23.02 19.94 -0.64
C GLY A 251 23.37 18.49 -1.00
N LYS A 252 22.42 17.66 -1.41
CA LYS A 252 22.66 16.25 -1.78
C LYS A 252 22.39 15.95 -3.26
N GLY A 253 22.70 16.90 -4.14
CA GLY A 253 22.66 16.68 -5.58
C GLY A 253 21.25 16.67 -6.15
N THR A 254 20.70 17.86 -6.38
CA THR A 254 19.46 18.07 -7.14
C THR A 254 19.55 17.54 -8.57
N ASP A 255 20.73 17.24 -9.06
CA ASP A 255 20.96 16.70 -10.39
C ASP A 255 20.39 15.29 -10.62
N ARG A 256 20.02 14.60 -9.56
CA ARG A 256 19.35 13.28 -9.62
C ARG A 256 17.82 13.36 -9.61
N LEU A 257 17.28 14.56 -9.42
CA LEU A 257 15.84 14.78 -9.25
C LEU A 257 15.18 15.45 -10.46
N ALA A 258 15.98 15.76 -11.46
CA ALA A 258 15.50 16.33 -12.72
C ALA A 258 14.95 15.24 -13.66
#